data_964167ddc3f1da141c412efac4a2317f
#
_entry.id   964167ddc3f1da141c412efac4a2317f
#
_cell.length_a   1.000
_cell.length_b   1.000
_cell.length_c   1.000
_cell.angle_alpha   90.00
_cell.angle_beta   90.00
_cell.angle_gamma   90.00
#
_symmetry.space_group_name_H-M   'P 1'
#
loop_
_entity.id
_entity.type
_entity.pdbx_description
1 polymer ?
#
loop_
_entity_poly.entity_id
_entity_poly.type
_entity_poly.pdbx_seq_one_letter_code
_entity_poly.pdbx_strand_id
1 'polypeptide(L)'
;MNYKNQVRIICGTHKRRIVRFPDMQGVAGFRTTPDRVRETLFNWLGQDLTGRRCLDVFAGSGALAFEAASRGATQVVAIESSRVAAQAIAQNQKLLDLPNLKL
;
A
#
# COMPACT_ATOMS: atom_id res chain seq x y z
N MET A 1 10.47 -1.34 16.03
CA MET A 1 9.81 -0.05 16.27
C MET A 1 8.32 -0.23 16.15
N ASN A 2 7.57 0.26 17.14
CA ASN A 2 6.12 0.18 17.11
C ASN A 2 5.54 1.40 16.41
N TYR A 3 4.99 1.19 15.24
CA TYR A 3 4.22 2.24 14.58
C TYR A 3 2.76 2.13 15.03
N LYS A 4 2.21 3.25 15.53
CA LYS A 4 0.81 3.29 15.96
C LYS A 4 -0.15 3.23 14.80
N ASN A 5 0.24 3.82 13.67
CA ASN A 5 -0.63 3.90 12.50
C ASN A 5 -0.52 2.63 11.69
N GLN A 6 -1.66 2.10 11.31
CA GLN A 6 -1.69 0.85 10.56
C GLN A 6 -2.88 0.79 9.62
N VAL A 7 -2.70 0.03 8.56
CA VAL A 7 -3.73 -0.25 7.56
C VAL A 7 -3.75 -1.74 7.32
N ARG A 8 -4.94 -2.31 7.22
CA ARG A 8 -5.10 -3.74 6.96
C ARG A 8 -5.37 -3.97 5.48
N ILE A 9 -4.67 -4.96 4.91
CA ILE A 9 -4.93 -5.40 3.54
C ILE A 9 -6.26 -6.16 3.53
N ILE A 10 -7.12 -5.84 2.57
CA ILE A 10 -8.50 -6.34 2.54
C ILE A 10 -8.62 -7.67 1.83
N CYS A 11 -7.97 -7.83 0.68
CA CYS A 11 -8.11 -9.02 -0.16
C CYS A 11 -6.76 -9.50 -0.69
N GLY A 12 -6.76 -10.70 -1.29
CA GLY A 12 -5.63 -11.24 -2.02
C GLY A 12 -4.75 -12.13 -1.17
N THR A 13 -3.53 -12.35 -1.64
CA THR A 13 -2.58 -13.28 -1.02
C THR A 13 -2.18 -12.84 0.39
N HIS A 14 -2.26 -11.55 0.68
CA HIS A 14 -1.87 -10.98 1.96
C HIS A 14 -3.06 -10.43 2.74
N LYS A 15 -4.24 -10.97 2.48
CA LYS A 15 -5.46 -10.59 3.20
C LYS A 15 -5.24 -10.61 4.71
N ARG A 16 -5.68 -9.56 5.40
CA ARG A 16 -5.58 -9.36 6.84
C ARG A 16 -4.19 -9.01 7.35
N ARG A 17 -3.19 -8.98 6.50
CA ARG A 17 -1.87 -8.51 6.90
C ARG A 17 -1.90 -7.00 7.14
N ILE A 18 -1.04 -6.53 8.00
CA ILE A 18 -1.03 -5.14 8.45
C ILE A 18 0.18 -4.42 7.91
N VAL A 19 -0.06 -3.24 7.33
CA VAL A 19 0.96 -2.29 6.93
C VAL A 19 1.07 -1.24 8.02
N ARG A 20 2.26 -1.08 8.61
CA ARG A 20 2.49 -0.12 9.69
C ARG A 20 3.37 1.02 9.20
N PHE A 21 3.04 2.21 9.66
CA PHE A 21 3.79 3.40 9.25
C PHE A 21 3.90 4.38 10.42
N PRO A 22 4.95 5.25 10.43
CA PRO A 22 5.13 6.21 11.51
C PRO A 22 4.11 7.33 11.47
N ASP A 23 4.06 8.12 12.54
CA ASP A 23 3.24 9.32 12.58
C ASP A 23 3.80 10.34 11.56
N MET A 24 2.95 10.76 10.64
CA MET A 24 3.32 11.66 9.55
C MET A 24 2.78 13.08 9.76
N GLN A 25 2.56 13.51 11.00
CA GLN A 25 1.99 14.82 11.27
C GLN A 25 2.78 15.96 10.65
N GLY A 26 4.09 15.81 10.56
CA GLY A 26 4.95 16.82 9.95
C GLY A 26 4.98 16.82 8.44
N VAL A 27 4.30 15.87 7.80
CA VAL A 27 4.32 15.74 6.34
C VAL A 27 3.06 16.37 5.76
N ALA A 28 3.24 17.48 5.05
CA ALA A 28 2.12 18.20 4.45
C ALA A 28 1.34 17.33 3.48
N GLY A 29 0.03 17.31 3.64
CA GLY A 29 -0.84 16.56 2.74
C GLY A 29 -0.84 15.05 2.92
N PHE A 30 -0.12 14.53 3.93
CA PHE A 30 -0.12 13.09 4.15
C PHE A 30 -1.47 12.63 4.69
N ARG A 31 -2.05 11.66 4.00
CA ARG A 31 -3.27 10.97 4.45
C ARG A 31 -3.22 9.55 3.94
N THR A 32 -3.58 8.60 4.82
CA THR A 32 -3.77 7.24 4.35
C THR A 32 -5.19 7.10 3.77
N THR A 33 -5.34 6.30 2.73
CA THR A 33 -6.63 6.07 2.11
C THR A 33 -7.49 5.22 3.04
N PRO A 34 -8.68 5.68 3.46
CA PRO A 34 -9.55 4.91 4.34
C PRO A 34 -9.99 3.58 3.74
N ASP A 35 -10.26 2.61 4.59
CA ASP A 35 -10.67 1.26 4.17
C ASP A 35 -11.87 1.29 3.23
N ARG A 36 -12.87 2.11 3.54
CA ARG A 36 -14.08 2.22 2.72
C ARG A 36 -13.76 2.68 1.30
N VAL A 37 -12.86 3.66 1.17
CA VAL A 37 -12.47 4.18 -0.14
C VAL A 37 -11.71 3.12 -0.92
N ARG A 38 -10.80 2.40 -0.26
CA ARG A 38 -10.08 1.30 -0.90
C ARG A 38 -11.01 0.20 -1.35
N GLU A 39 -11.96 -0.19 -0.52
CA GLU A 39 -12.95 -1.21 -0.89
C GLU A 39 -13.72 -0.79 -2.12
N THR A 40 -14.23 0.44 -2.16
CA THR A 40 -14.98 0.95 -3.29
C THR A 40 -14.16 0.94 -4.57
N LEU A 41 -12.93 1.44 -4.50
CA LEU A 41 -12.04 1.49 -5.65
C LEU A 41 -11.78 0.08 -6.20
N PHE A 42 -11.42 -0.86 -5.33
CA PHE A 42 -11.09 -2.20 -5.77
C PHE A 42 -12.32 -3.04 -6.12
N ASN A 43 -13.49 -2.69 -5.62
CA ASN A 43 -14.73 -3.27 -6.14
C ASN A 43 -14.93 -2.93 -7.62
N TRP A 44 -14.56 -1.71 -8.02
CA TRP A 44 -14.63 -1.31 -9.42
C TRP A 44 -13.54 -1.97 -10.27
N LEU A 45 -12.32 -2.09 -9.73
CA LEU A 45 -11.18 -2.67 -10.45
C LEU A 45 -11.20 -4.20 -10.48
N GLY A 46 -11.88 -4.82 -9.52
CA GLY A 46 -11.92 -6.26 -9.36
C GLY A 46 -11.07 -6.75 -8.22
N GLN A 47 -11.37 -7.96 -7.75
CA GLN A 47 -10.61 -8.56 -6.65
C GLN A 47 -9.32 -9.24 -7.12
N ASP A 48 -9.26 -9.61 -8.40
CA ASP A 48 -8.10 -10.23 -9.01
C ASP A 48 -7.52 -9.27 -10.03
N LEU A 49 -6.31 -8.81 -9.78
CA LEU A 49 -5.61 -7.88 -10.66
C LEU A 49 -4.52 -8.57 -11.48
N THR A 50 -4.58 -9.88 -11.60
CA THR A 50 -3.62 -10.65 -12.42
C THR A 50 -3.55 -10.06 -13.83
N GLY A 51 -2.34 -9.83 -14.31
CA GLY A 51 -2.09 -9.25 -15.63
C GLY A 51 -2.12 -7.73 -15.68
N ARG A 52 -2.50 -7.06 -14.58
CA ARG A 52 -2.54 -5.60 -14.55
C ARG A 52 -1.26 -5.03 -13.98
N ARG A 53 -0.89 -3.86 -14.51
CA ARG A 53 0.21 -3.07 -13.97
C ARG A 53 -0.37 -1.80 -13.37
N CYS A 54 0.07 -1.48 -12.14
CA CYS A 54 -0.49 -0.38 -11.36
C CYS A 54 0.60 0.62 -11.01
N LEU A 55 0.23 1.90 -11.00
CA LEU A 55 1.11 2.98 -10.60
C LEU A 55 0.41 3.82 -9.54
N ASP A 56 1.05 3.96 -8.39
CA ASP A 56 0.58 4.80 -7.29
C ASP A 56 1.56 5.96 -7.13
N VAL A 57 1.19 7.13 -7.65
CA VAL A 57 2.09 8.29 -7.74
C VAL A 57 2.28 8.99 -6.40
N PHE A 58 1.29 8.94 -5.52
CA PHE A 58 1.35 9.54 -4.19
C PHE A 58 1.08 8.46 -3.14
N ALA A 59 2.04 7.57 -2.99
CA ALA A 59 1.79 6.33 -2.28
C ALA A 59 1.50 6.50 -0.79
N GLY A 60 2.08 7.50 -0.13
CA GLY A 60 1.84 7.75 1.28
C GLY A 60 2.23 6.55 2.14
N SER A 61 1.25 5.94 2.81
CA SER A 61 1.48 4.72 3.58
C SER A 61 1.70 3.49 2.71
N GLY A 62 1.38 3.58 1.43
CA GLY A 62 1.41 2.46 0.51
C GLY A 62 0.12 1.65 0.51
N ALA A 63 -0.94 2.11 1.17
CA ALA A 63 -2.17 1.33 1.33
C ALA A 63 -2.72 0.83 0.00
N LEU A 64 -2.83 1.69 -1.00
CA LEU A 64 -3.33 1.29 -2.32
C LEU A 64 -2.36 0.36 -3.04
N ALA A 65 -1.06 0.66 -2.99
CA ALA A 65 -0.04 -0.16 -3.64
C ALA A 65 0.02 -1.56 -3.05
N PHE A 66 0.02 -1.67 -1.72
CA PHE A 66 0.02 -2.98 -1.06
C PHE A 66 -1.24 -3.77 -1.37
N GLU A 67 -2.39 -3.10 -1.41
CA GLU A 67 -3.65 -3.76 -1.75
C GLU A 67 -3.60 -4.33 -3.17
N ALA A 68 -3.13 -3.54 -4.14
CA ALA A 68 -3.01 -3.98 -5.52
C ALA A 68 -2.04 -5.16 -5.66
N ALA A 69 -0.89 -5.09 -4.97
CA ALA A 69 0.09 -6.16 -5.00
C ALA A 69 -0.48 -7.45 -4.39
N SER A 70 -1.21 -7.33 -3.28
CA SER A 70 -1.85 -8.46 -2.62
C SER A 70 -2.90 -9.13 -3.51
N ARG A 71 -3.58 -8.35 -4.35
CA ARG A 71 -4.59 -8.87 -5.27
C ARG A 71 -4.00 -9.45 -6.55
N GLY A 72 -2.68 -9.60 -6.62
CA GLY A 72 -2.03 -10.32 -7.69
C GLY A 72 -1.63 -9.49 -8.89
N ALA A 73 -1.61 -8.17 -8.79
CA ALA A 73 -1.14 -7.33 -9.89
C ALA A 73 0.24 -7.80 -10.33
N THR A 74 0.47 -7.82 -11.63
CA THR A 74 1.72 -8.29 -12.19
C THR A 74 2.88 -7.41 -11.76
N GLN A 75 2.65 -6.10 -11.72
CA GLN A 75 3.62 -5.14 -11.24
C GLN A 75 2.91 -3.94 -10.63
N VAL A 76 3.39 -3.51 -9.47
CA VAL A 76 2.93 -2.27 -8.84
C VAL A 76 4.15 -1.40 -8.60
N VAL A 77 4.08 -0.15 -9.05
CA VAL A 77 5.12 0.84 -8.79
C VAL A 77 4.52 1.91 -7.88
N ALA A 78 5.16 2.13 -6.74
CA ALA A 78 4.76 3.18 -5.80
C ALA A 78 5.78 4.30 -5.84
N ILE A 79 5.31 5.53 -5.91
CA ILE A 79 6.17 6.72 -5.91
C ILE A 79 5.78 7.56 -4.70
N GLU A 80 6.77 7.90 -3.90
CA GLU A 80 6.56 8.70 -2.70
C GLU A 80 7.73 9.65 -2.49
N SER A 81 7.46 10.94 -2.39
CA SER A 81 8.48 11.96 -2.22
C SER A 81 8.99 12.09 -0.78
N SER A 82 8.17 11.74 0.21
CA SER A 82 8.60 11.77 1.61
C SER A 82 9.55 10.61 1.88
N ARG A 83 10.77 10.93 2.32
CA ARG A 83 11.76 9.90 2.65
C ARG A 83 11.27 8.98 3.76
N VAL A 84 10.62 9.54 4.78
CA VAL A 84 10.11 8.76 5.90
C VAL A 84 9.02 7.79 5.44
N ALA A 85 8.08 8.27 4.63
CA ALA A 85 7.03 7.41 4.10
C ALA A 85 7.59 6.34 3.16
N ALA A 86 8.53 6.71 2.29
CA ALA A 86 9.17 5.77 1.37
C ALA A 86 9.90 4.66 2.13
N GLN A 87 10.61 4.99 3.20
CA GLN A 87 11.29 4.01 4.03
C GLN A 87 10.30 3.04 4.69
N ALA A 88 9.17 3.56 5.17
CA ALA A 88 8.14 2.71 5.76
C ALA A 88 7.55 1.75 4.72
N ILE A 89 7.31 2.22 3.51
CA ILE A 89 6.85 1.36 2.42
C ILE A 89 7.88 0.27 2.13
N ALA A 90 9.16 0.63 2.04
CA ALA A 90 10.22 -0.33 1.76
C ALA A 90 10.31 -1.41 2.84
N GLN A 91 10.19 -1.02 4.11
CA GLN A 91 10.20 -1.97 5.23
C GLN A 91 9.02 -2.94 5.14
N ASN A 92 7.82 -2.43 4.88
CA ASN A 92 6.63 -3.27 4.79
C ASN A 92 6.68 -4.20 3.57
N GLN A 93 7.20 -3.72 2.45
CA GLN A 93 7.36 -4.53 1.25
C GLN A 93 8.27 -5.73 1.53
N LYS A 94 9.33 -5.51 2.30
CA LYS A 94 10.25 -6.58 2.68
C LYS A 94 9.60 -7.55 3.65
N LEU A 95 8.92 -7.04 4.68
CA LEU A 95 8.24 -7.86 5.68
C LEU A 95 7.14 -8.71 5.08
N LEU A 96 6.39 -8.16 4.14
CA LEU A 96 5.27 -8.86 3.51
C LEU A 96 5.71 -9.73 2.33
N ASP A 97 6.96 -9.60 1.91
CA ASP A 97 7.50 -10.35 0.78
C ASP A 97 6.63 -10.22 -0.47
N LEU A 98 6.53 -8.99 -0.96
CA LEU A 98 5.75 -8.67 -2.16
C LEU A 98 6.71 -8.25 -3.29
N PRO A 99 7.28 -9.22 -4.02
CA PRO A 99 8.26 -8.91 -5.05
C PRO A 99 7.68 -8.15 -6.25
N ASN A 100 6.36 -8.20 -6.43
CA ASN A 100 5.68 -7.47 -7.49
C ASN A 100 5.50 -5.98 -7.20
N LEU A 101 5.81 -5.53 -5.97
CA LEU A 101 5.79 -4.12 -5.60
C LEU A 101 7.19 -3.53 -5.67
N LYS A 102 7.31 -2.41 -6.39
CA LYS A 102 8.56 -1.64 -6.47
C LYS A 102 8.31 -0.21 -6.03
N LEU A 103 9.31 0.34 -5.38
CA LEU A 103 9.27 1.71 -4.89
C LEU A 103 10.10 2.64 -5.78
#